data_76fef236c2eea04ea48bb1a9b5a2a8b9
#
_entry.id   76fef236c2eea04ea48bb1a9b5a2a8b9
#
_cell.length_a   1.000
_cell.length_b   1.000
_cell.length_c   1.000
_cell.angle_alpha   90.00
_cell.angle_beta   90.00
_cell.angle_gamma   90.00
#
_symmetry.space_group_name_H-M   'P 1'
#
loop_
_entity.id
_entity.type
_entity.pdbx_description
1 polymer ?
#
loop_
_entity_poly.entity_id
_entity_poly.type
_entity_poly.pdbx_seq_one_letter_code
_entity_poly.pdbx_strand_id
1 'polypeptide(L)'
;LEFALQVSGWREIFFALAGLTLSVAIWLFFSIPEQYSQSKPESLAAQLAGVKAVFGSAHFWRFVPIGLTLTGGFMAVQSLWSISWLMQVNGYSRAAAADHMAGMSVAMLTAYILIGLLATGLARRGIQPVMLLAAGVGLSLLMLALIATEALSQTHLLWIAYGTFSSFGTLVYSQAAAGFPVALSGRVNTALNLMVFIGAFGIQWGLG
;
A
#
# COMPACT_ATOMS: atom_id res chain seq x y z
N LEU A 1 6.86 12.96 -14.17
CA LEU A 1 6.79 14.21 -13.41
C LEU A 1 7.65 15.30 -14.03
N GLU A 2 8.91 15.00 -14.41
CA GLU A 2 9.82 15.96 -15.06
C GLU A 2 9.26 16.50 -16.38
N PHE A 3 8.70 15.64 -17.22
CA PHE A 3 8.04 16.07 -18.45
C PHE A 3 6.89 17.05 -18.15
N ALA A 4 6.09 16.78 -17.12
CA ALA A 4 5.02 17.68 -16.71
C ALA A 4 5.58 19.01 -16.14
N LEU A 5 6.72 18.97 -15.44
CA LEU A 5 7.38 20.16 -14.91
C LEU A 5 8.10 20.99 -15.99
N GLN A 6 8.45 20.38 -17.14
CA GLN A 6 9.01 21.11 -18.30
C GLN A 6 7.93 21.85 -19.10
N VAL A 7 6.70 21.35 -19.08
CA VAL A 7 5.57 21.91 -19.85
C VAL A 7 4.71 22.86 -19.00
N SER A 8 4.68 22.63 -17.68
CA SER A 8 3.87 23.41 -16.74
C SER A 8 4.59 23.55 -15.41
N GLY A 9 4.31 24.61 -14.66
CA GLY A 9 4.83 24.80 -13.32
C GLY A 9 4.27 23.77 -12.33
N TRP A 10 4.90 23.66 -11.16
CA TRP A 10 4.43 22.73 -10.10
C TRP A 10 3.00 23.05 -9.64
N ARG A 11 2.58 24.33 -9.72
CA ARG A 11 1.22 24.75 -9.32
C ARG A 11 0.16 24.16 -10.23
N GLU A 12 0.38 24.14 -11.53
CA GLU A 12 -0.55 23.59 -12.53
C GLU A 12 -0.76 22.09 -12.32
N ILE A 13 0.28 21.36 -11.92
CA ILE A 13 0.18 19.94 -11.57
C ILE A 13 -0.74 19.75 -10.35
N PHE A 14 -0.58 20.59 -9.32
CA PHE A 14 -1.45 20.53 -8.14
C PHE A 14 -2.90 20.90 -8.48
N PHE A 15 -3.12 21.89 -9.31
CA PHE A 15 -4.46 22.24 -9.78
C PHE A 15 -5.09 21.15 -10.64
N ALA A 16 -4.32 20.49 -11.50
CA ALA A 16 -4.80 19.36 -12.28
C ALA A 16 -5.22 18.19 -11.39
N LEU A 17 -4.40 17.85 -10.39
CA LEU A 17 -4.72 16.81 -9.41
C LEU A 17 -5.96 17.18 -8.57
N ALA A 18 -6.07 18.42 -8.14
CA ALA A 18 -7.23 18.90 -7.40
C ALA A 18 -8.50 18.83 -8.25
N GLY A 19 -8.43 19.24 -9.52
CA GLY A 19 -9.53 19.15 -10.48
C GLY A 19 -9.96 17.70 -10.74
N LEU A 20 -9.00 16.79 -10.92
CA LEU A 20 -9.27 15.36 -11.07
C LEU A 20 -9.96 14.80 -9.81
N THR A 21 -9.42 15.11 -8.63
CA THR A 21 -10.00 14.64 -7.36
C THR A 21 -11.41 15.16 -7.16
N LEU A 22 -11.64 16.44 -7.47
CA LEU A 22 -12.98 17.05 -7.39
C LEU A 22 -13.94 16.39 -8.38
N SER A 23 -13.50 16.12 -9.60
CA SER A 23 -14.33 15.44 -10.61
C SER A 23 -14.75 14.04 -10.14
N VAL A 24 -13.82 13.26 -9.55
CA VAL A 24 -14.13 11.96 -8.97
C VAL A 24 -15.08 12.10 -7.77
N ALA A 25 -14.88 13.08 -6.91
CA ALA A 25 -15.76 13.32 -5.77
C ALA A 25 -17.20 13.66 -6.22
N ILE A 26 -17.35 14.52 -7.22
CA ILE A 26 -18.64 14.85 -7.82
C ILE A 26 -19.28 13.61 -8.45
N TRP A 27 -18.51 12.83 -9.21
CA TRP A 27 -19.02 11.59 -9.80
C TRP A 27 -19.50 10.59 -8.73
N LEU A 28 -18.73 10.38 -7.67
CA LEU A 28 -19.13 9.53 -6.55
C LEU A 28 -20.40 10.04 -5.87
N PHE A 29 -20.50 11.33 -5.62
CA PHE A 29 -21.67 11.94 -4.98
C PHE A 29 -22.96 11.66 -5.75
N PHE A 30 -22.93 11.73 -7.09
CA PHE A 30 -24.10 11.44 -7.91
C PHE A 30 -24.31 9.97 -8.27
N SER A 31 -23.27 9.13 -8.18
CA SER A 31 -23.33 7.73 -8.61
C SER A 31 -23.61 6.75 -7.47
N ILE A 32 -23.28 7.11 -6.23
CA ILE A 32 -23.55 6.23 -5.09
C ILE A 32 -24.97 6.43 -4.63
N PRO A 33 -25.86 5.42 -4.76
CA PRO A 33 -27.22 5.53 -4.22
C PRO A 33 -27.14 5.64 -2.70
N GLU A 34 -27.92 6.54 -2.14
CA GLU A 34 -28.10 6.61 -0.68
C GLU A 34 -28.65 5.27 -0.20
N GLN A 35 -27.78 4.46 0.37
CA GLN A 35 -28.24 3.31 1.15
C GLN A 35 -28.83 3.89 2.46
N TYR A 36 -30.13 4.09 2.48
CA TYR A 36 -30.84 4.30 3.72
C TYR A 36 -30.61 3.06 4.60
N SER A 37 -29.53 3.10 5.38
CA SER A 37 -29.34 2.12 6.44
C SER A 37 -30.50 2.30 7.43
N GLN A 38 -31.46 1.40 7.39
CA GLN A 38 -32.54 1.32 8.39
C GLN A 38 -32.00 0.96 9.79
N SER A 39 -30.68 0.75 9.91
CA SER A 39 -30.05 0.55 11.19
C SER A 39 -30.01 1.86 11.98
N LYS A 40 -30.57 1.82 13.19
CA LYS A 40 -30.44 2.93 14.15
C LYS A 40 -28.96 3.29 14.28
N PRO A 41 -28.64 4.60 14.41
CA PRO A 41 -27.26 5.03 14.64
C PRO A 41 -26.70 4.26 15.85
N GLU A 42 -25.57 3.61 15.65
CA GLU A 42 -24.89 2.90 16.73
C GLU A 42 -24.53 3.86 17.86
N SER A 43 -24.81 3.48 19.10
CA SER A 43 -24.36 4.25 20.24
C SER A 43 -22.84 4.30 20.31
N LEU A 44 -22.26 5.36 20.89
CA LEU A 44 -20.82 5.45 21.11
C LEU A 44 -20.27 4.23 21.86
N ALA A 45 -21.03 3.70 22.81
CA ALA A 45 -20.65 2.49 23.54
C ALA A 45 -20.53 1.27 22.61
N ALA A 46 -21.45 1.11 21.66
CA ALA A 46 -21.38 0.03 20.66
C ALA A 46 -20.21 0.21 19.70
N GLN A 47 -19.93 1.45 19.30
CA GLN A 47 -18.76 1.76 18.45
C GLN A 47 -17.45 1.43 19.16
N LEU A 48 -17.28 1.84 20.41
CA LEU A 48 -16.11 1.53 21.23
C LEU A 48 -15.98 0.02 21.49
N ALA A 49 -17.08 -0.68 21.73
CA ALA A 49 -17.08 -2.14 21.87
C ALA A 49 -16.56 -2.83 20.62
N GLY A 50 -16.95 -2.34 19.42
CA GLY A 50 -16.43 -2.83 18.15
C GLY A 50 -14.91 -2.62 17.98
N VAL A 51 -14.41 -1.44 18.35
CA VAL A 51 -12.96 -1.16 18.34
C VAL A 51 -12.23 -2.08 19.33
N LYS A 52 -12.75 -2.22 20.56
CA LYS A 52 -12.18 -3.12 21.57
C LYS A 52 -12.15 -4.58 21.09
N ALA A 53 -13.20 -5.03 20.39
CA ALA A 53 -13.26 -6.38 19.82
C ALA A 53 -12.15 -6.61 18.77
N VAL A 54 -11.87 -5.61 17.93
CA VAL A 54 -10.79 -5.71 16.93
C VAL A 54 -9.43 -5.79 17.62
N PHE A 55 -9.09 -4.84 18.48
CA PHE A 55 -7.79 -4.82 19.16
C PHE A 55 -7.60 -5.95 20.17
N GLY A 56 -8.68 -6.52 20.70
CA GLY A 56 -8.64 -7.69 21.57
C GLY A 56 -8.47 -9.03 20.83
N SER A 57 -8.54 -9.05 19.50
CA SER A 57 -8.50 -10.26 18.70
C SER A 57 -7.09 -10.71 18.38
N ALA A 58 -6.72 -11.93 18.74
CA ALA A 58 -5.45 -12.54 18.32
C ALA A 58 -5.35 -12.69 16.80
N HIS A 59 -6.49 -12.85 16.08
CA HIS A 59 -6.52 -12.88 14.62
C HIS A 59 -6.00 -11.56 14.02
N PHE A 60 -6.49 -10.41 14.53
CA PHE A 60 -6.03 -9.09 14.09
C PHE A 60 -4.51 -8.94 14.26
N TRP A 61 -4.00 -9.26 15.43
CA TRP A 61 -2.57 -9.11 15.76
C TRP A 61 -1.65 -10.02 14.94
N ARG A 62 -2.14 -11.08 14.32
CA ARG A 62 -1.35 -11.90 13.37
C ARG A 62 -1.01 -11.15 12.08
N PHE A 63 -1.85 -10.19 11.66
CA PHE A 63 -1.64 -9.41 10.44
C PHE A 63 -0.98 -8.06 10.68
N VAL A 64 -1.03 -7.55 11.91
CA VAL A 64 -0.40 -6.26 12.28
C VAL A 64 1.09 -6.21 11.91
N PRO A 65 1.95 -7.19 12.23
CA PRO A 65 3.36 -7.16 11.85
C PRO A 65 3.56 -7.01 10.33
N ILE A 66 2.75 -7.69 9.53
CA ILE A 66 2.82 -7.61 8.06
C ILE A 66 2.41 -6.21 7.58
N GLY A 67 1.31 -5.68 8.09
CA GLY A 67 0.86 -4.33 7.76
C GLY A 67 1.90 -3.28 8.12
N LEU A 68 2.45 -3.37 9.32
CA LEU A 68 3.43 -2.45 9.89
C LEU A 68 4.76 -2.49 9.12
N THR A 69 5.29 -3.68 8.85
CA THR A 69 6.62 -3.85 8.23
C THR A 69 6.57 -3.84 6.72
N LEU A 70 5.70 -4.62 6.09
CA LEU A 70 5.64 -4.69 4.63
C LEU A 70 5.02 -3.41 4.05
N THR A 71 3.80 -3.07 4.45
CA THR A 71 3.11 -1.91 3.86
C THR A 71 3.70 -0.60 4.41
N GLY A 72 3.81 -0.46 5.72
CA GLY A 72 4.38 0.73 6.36
C GLY A 72 5.87 0.89 6.05
N GLY A 73 6.65 -0.20 6.12
CA GLY A 73 8.07 -0.20 5.78
C GLY A 73 8.31 0.12 4.30
N PHE A 74 7.49 -0.42 3.39
CA PHE A 74 7.56 -0.07 1.98
C PHE A 74 7.32 1.43 1.77
N MET A 75 6.28 2.00 2.40
CA MET A 75 6.01 3.45 2.33
C MET A 75 7.21 4.27 2.81
N ALA A 76 7.86 3.86 3.90
CA ALA A 76 9.05 4.53 4.43
C ALA A 76 10.21 4.48 3.42
N VAL A 77 10.54 3.29 2.92
CA VAL A 77 11.64 3.08 1.95
C VAL A 77 11.37 3.84 0.66
N GLN A 78 10.17 3.72 0.11
CA GLN A 78 9.83 4.38 -1.16
C GLN A 78 9.87 5.90 -1.05
N SER A 79 9.37 6.49 0.03
CA SER A 79 9.20 7.94 0.13
C SER A 79 10.49 8.68 0.50
N LEU A 80 11.35 8.10 1.35
CA LEU A 80 12.55 8.77 1.85
C LEU A 80 13.85 8.24 1.25
N TRP A 81 13.95 6.92 1.11
CA TRP A 81 15.25 6.29 0.88
C TRP A 81 15.53 5.96 -0.58
N SER A 82 14.52 5.62 -1.37
CA SER A 82 14.71 5.10 -2.73
C SER A 82 15.47 6.07 -3.64
N ILE A 83 15.03 7.32 -3.72
CA ILE A 83 15.69 8.33 -4.58
C ILE A 83 17.07 8.67 -4.05
N SER A 84 17.19 8.89 -2.74
CA SER A 84 18.48 9.19 -2.09
C SER A 84 19.49 8.06 -2.30
N TRP A 85 19.05 6.81 -2.18
CA TRP A 85 19.88 5.64 -2.39
C TRP A 85 20.34 5.54 -3.86
N LEU A 86 19.42 5.69 -4.83
CA LEU A 86 19.76 5.68 -6.25
C LEU A 86 20.78 6.77 -6.64
N MET A 87 20.68 7.95 -6.02
CA MET A 87 21.61 9.04 -6.28
C MET A 87 22.97 8.82 -5.60
N GLN A 88 22.98 8.39 -4.34
CA GLN A 88 24.21 8.34 -3.55
C GLN A 88 24.99 7.04 -3.76
N VAL A 89 24.30 5.91 -3.95
CA VAL A 89 24.94 4.60 -4.12
C VAL A 89 25.18 4.27 -5.60
N ASN A 90 24.17 4.48 -6.45
CA ASN A 90 24.32 4.18 -7.89
C ASN A 90 24.79 5.38 -8.72
N GLY A 91 24.94 6.57 -8.13
CA GLY A 91 25.41 7.75 -8.86
C GLY A 91 24.43 8.29 -9.91
N TYR A 92 23.16 7.92 -9.83
CA TYR A 92 22.16 8.41 -10.79
C TYR A 92 21.89 9.90 -10.59
N SER A 93 21.62 10.61 -11.69
CA SER A 93 21.06 11.95 -11.63
C SER A 93 19.66 11.89 -10.99
N ARG A 94 19.21 13.00 -10.42
CA ARG A 94 17.86 13.08 -9.83
C ARG A 94 16.77 12.72 -10.83
N ALA A 95 16.95 13.12 -12.10
CA ALA A 95 16.06 12.77 -13.21
C ALA A 95 15.98 11.26 -13.42
N ALA A 96 17.14 10.61 -13.59
CA ALA A 96 17.19 9.17 -13.79
C ALA A 96 16.61 8.40 -12.58
N ALA A 97 16.89 8.85 -11.35
CA ALA A 97 16.30 8.25 -10.15
C ALA A 97 14.76 8.39 -10.13
N ALA A 98 14.23 9.54 -10.54
CA ALA A 98 12.78 9.75 -10.64
C ALA A 98 12.15 8.84 -11.71
N ASP A 99 12.79 8.65 -12.86
CA ASP A 99 12.32 7.75 -13.92
C ASP A 99 12.29 6.29 -13.45
N HIS A 100 13.29 5.86 -12.66
CA HIS A 100 13.30 4.53 -12.06
C HIS A 100 12.12 4.34 -11.10
N MET A 101 11.81 5.35 -10.28
CA MET A 101 10.65 5.31 -9.37
C MET A 101 9.32 5.35 -10.13
N ALA A 102 9.25 6.05 -11.27
CA ALA A 102 8.09 6.02 -12.14
C ALA A 102 7.87 4.61 -12.72
N GLY A 103 8.93 3.95 -13.20
CA GLY A 103 8.89 2.56 -13.67
C GLY A 103 8.40 1.59 -12.58
N MET A 104 8.92 1.74 -11.36
CA MET A 104 8.44 0.96 -10.20
C MET A 104 6.95 1.21 -9.94
N SER A 105 6.49 2.46 -10.00
CA SER A 105 5.07 2.79 -9.77
C SER A 105 4.15 2.18 -10.83
N VAL A 106 4.55 2.15 -12.09
CA VAL A 106 3.82 1.49 -13.18
C VAL A 106 3.75 -0.02 -12.94
N ALA A 107 4.85 -0.65 -12.52
CA ALA A 107 4.88 -2.07 -12.19
C ALA A 107 3.97 -2.40 -10.99
N MET A 108 3.95 -1.55 -9.96
CA MET A 108 3.03 -1.69 -8.82
C MET A 108 1.57 -1.59 -9.26
N LEU A 109 1.21 -0.58 -10.08
CA LEU A 109 -0.14 -0.44 -10.60
C LEU A 109 -0.56 -1.69 -11.37
N THR A 110 0.32 -2.20 -12.24
CA THR A 110 0.10 -3.44 -12.98
C THR A 110 -0.11 -4.63 -12.03
N ALA A 111 0.71 -4.73 -10.99
CA ALA A 111 0.57 -5.79 -9.97
C ALA A 111 -0.77 -5.69 -9.22
N TYR A 112 -1.22 -4.51 -8.82
CA TYR A 112 -2.53 -4.32 -8.19
C TYR A 112 -3.68 -4.77 -9.09
N ILE A 113 -3.64 -4.41 -10.38
CA ILE A 113 -4.65 -4.84 -11.36
C ILE A 113 -4.63 -6.36 -11.50
N LEU A 114 -3.45 -6.96 -11.67
CA LEU A 114 -3.31 -8.41 -11.82
C LEU A 114 -3.76 -9.16 -10.56
N ILE A 115 -3.41 -8.70 -9.37
CA ILE A 115 -3.89 -9.28 -8.11
C ILE A 115 -5.42 -9.25 -8.07
N GLY A 116 -6.03 -8.10 -8.39
CA GLY A 116 -7.49 -7.96 -8.40
C GLY A 116 -8.18 -8.90 -9.40
N LEU A 117 -7.64 -9.02 -10.61
CA LEU A 117 -8.21 -9.86 -11.66
C LEU A 117 -8.00 -11.37 -11.43
N LEU A 118 -6.82 -11.74 -10.92
CA LEU A 118 -6.39 -13.14 -10.84
C LEU A 118 -6.69 -13.81 -9.51
N ALA A 119 -6.87 -13.04 -8.42
CA ALA A 119 -7.00 -13.59 -7.06
C ALA A 119 -8.10 -14.66 -6.96
N THR A 120 -9.27 -14.40 -7.54
CA THR A 120 -10.40 -15.36 -7.54
C THR A 120 -10.08 -16.61 -8.32
N GLY A 121 -9.45 -16.49 -9.50
CA GLY A 121 -9.05 -17.61 -10.33
C GLY A 121 -7.98 -18.48 -9.67
N LEU A 122 -7.01 -17.86 -9.02
CA LEU A 122 -5.95 -18.52 -8.26
C LEU A 122 -6.51 -19.26 -7.03
N ALA A 123 -7.46 -18.65 -6.33
CA ALA A 123 -8.13 -19.28 -5.18
C ALA A 123 -8.87 -20.57 -5.60
N ARG A 124 -9.53 -20.56 -6.76
CA ARG A 124 -10.18 -21.78 -7.33
C ARG A 124 -9.17 -22.88 -7.66
N ARG A 125 -7.92 -22.55 -7.92
CA ARG A 125 -6.81 -23.48 -8.15
C ARG A 125 -6.06 -23.88 -6.87
N GLY A 126 -6.58 -23.52 -5.70
CA GLY A 126 -5.99 -23.83 -4.40
C GLY A 126 -4.93 -22.84 -3.91
N ILE A 127 -4.61 -21.79 -4.68
CA ILE A 127 -3.68 -20.74 -4.26
C ILE A 127 -4.46 -19.67 -3.50
N GLN A 128 -4.46 -19.79 -2.18
CA GLN A 128 -5.19 -18.87 -1.32
C GLN A 128 -4.52 -17.47 -1.26
N PRO A 129 -5.30 -16.39 -1.04
CA PRO A 129 -4.74 -15.04 -0.93
C PRO A 129 -3.67 -14.89 0.16
N VAL A 130 -3.75 -15.65 1.25
CA VAL A 130 -2.73 -15.68 2.29
C VAL A 130 -1.39 -16.23 1.80
N MET A 131 -1.40 -17.16 0.84
CA MET A 131 -0.18 -17.70 0.23
C MET A 131 0.48 -16.65 -0.67
N LEU A 132 -0.32 -15.90 -1.42
CA LEU A 132 0.15 -14.77 -2.24
C LEU A 132 0.74 -13.68 -1.35
N LEU A 133 0.07 -13.36 -0.23
CA LEU A 133 0.59 -12.41 0.76
C LEU A 133 1.94 -12.88 1.31
N ALA A 134 2.05 -14.13 1.74
CA ALA A 134 3.31 -14.69 2.27
C ALA A 134 4.44 -14.68 1.23
N ALA A 135 4.14 -15.06 -0.01
CA ALA A 135 5.09 -14.99 -1.12
C ALA A 135 5.54 -13.53 -1.38
N GLY A 136 4.58 -12.59 -1.40
CA GLY A 136 4.86 -11.15 -1.54
C GLY A 136 5.79 -10.63 -0.45
N VAL A 137 5.54 -10.99 0.82
CA VAL A 137 6.42 -10.65 1.96
C VAL A 137 7.83 -11.19 1.72
N GLY A 138 7.95 -12.50 1.47
CA GLY A 138 9.26 -13.15 1.31
C GLY A 138 10.05 -12.58 0.14
N LEU A 139 9.43 -12.42 -1.02
CA LEU A 139 10.08 -11.89 -2.22
C LEU A 139 10.42 -10.40 -2.08
N SER A 140 9.55 -9.61 -1.45
CA SER A 140 9.83 -8.19 -1.17
C SER A 140 11.04 -8.03 -0.25
N LEU A 141 11.13 -8.81 0.83
CA LEU A 141 12.28 -8.79 1.73
C LEU A 141 13.57 -9.27 1.03
N LEU A 142 13.47 -10.29 0.17
CA LEU A 142 14.60 -10.75 -0.64
C LEU A 142 15.10 -9.64 -1.57
N MET A 143 14.20 -8.96 -2.29
CA MET A 143 14.58 -7.85 -3.17
C MET A 143 15.23 -6.71 -2.38
N LEU A 144 14.68 -6.37 -1.23
CA LEU A 144 15.25 -5.34 -0.36
C LEU A 144 16.66 -5.73 0.13
N ALA A 145 16.86 -6.99 0.51
CA ALA A 145 18.17 -7.49 0.91
C ALA A 145 19.20 -7.44 -0.24
N LEU A 146 18.77 -7.82 -1.47
CA LEU A 146 19.64 -7.73 -2.66
C LEU A 146 19.99 -6.29 -3.02
N ILE A 147 19.07 -5.34 -2.82
CA ILE A 147 19.32 -3.90 -2.99
C ILE A 147 20.32 -3.43 -1.92
N ALA A 148 20.10 -3.75 -0.66
CA ALA A 148 20.93 -3.31 0.46
C ALA A 148 22.35 -3.87 0.43
N THR A 149 22.55 -5.05 -0.13
CA THR A 149 23.86 -5.71 -0.24
C THR A 149 24.55 -5.41 -1.57
N GLU A 150 23.92 -4.67 -2.47
CA GLU A 150 24.43 -4.39 -3.83
C GLU A 150 24.84 -5.67 -4.58
N ALA A 151 24.16 -6.80 -4.28
CA ALA A 151 24.53 -8.11 -4.76
C ALA A 151 24.43 -8.29 -6.29
N LEU A 152 23.64 -7.44 -6.96
CA LEU A 152 23.42 -7.49 -8.39
C LEU A 152 23.56 -6.10 -9.01
N SER A 153 24.16 -6.04 -10.19
CA SER A 153 24.34 -4.79 -10.95
C SER A 153 23.04 -4.21 -11.54
N GLN A 154 21.99 -5.06 -11.68
CA GLN A 154 20.71 -4.64 -12.28
C GLN A 154 19.78 -4.00 -11.23
N THR A 155 20.24 -2.97 -10.57
CA THR A 155 19.52 -2.25 -9.51
C THR A 155 18.12 -1.80 -9.94
N HIS A 156 17.97 -1.35 -11.18
CA HIS A 156 16.68 -0.96 -11.74
C HIS A 156 15.63 -2.07 -11.65
N LEU A 157 15.99 -3.29 -12.06
CA LEU A 157 15.08 -4.44 -12.00
C LEU A 157 14.74 -4.85 -10.57
N LEU A 158 15.69 -4.71 -9.64
CA LEU A 158 15.46 -5.00 -8.23
C LEU A 158 14.43 -4.06 -7.60
N TRP A 159 14.50 -2.75 -7.92
CA TRP A 159 13.50 -1.79 -7.45
C TRP A 159 12.12 -2.04 -8.03
N ILE A 160 12.02 -2.35 -9.33
CA ILE A 160 10.76 -2.77 -9.97
C ILE A 160 10.20 -4.01 -9.29
N ALA A 161 11.01 -5.04 -9.09
CA ALA A 161 10.61 -6.28 -8.43
C ALA A 161 10.19 -6.03 -6.96
N TYR A 162 10.94 -5.20 -6.23
CA TYR A 162 10.59 -4.80 -4.86
C TYR A 162 9.21 -4.16 -4.78
N GLY A 163 8.91 -3.17 -5.64
CA GLY A 163 7.60 -2.55 -5.72
C GLY A 163 6.50 -3.54 -6.11
N THR A 164 6.76 -4.38 -7.11
CA THR A 164 5.82 -5.41 -7.57
C THR A 164 5.44 -6.37 -6.44
N PHE A 165 6.42 -6.94 -5.73
CA PHE A 165 6.15 -7.88 -4.64
C PHE A 165 5.57 -7.20 -3.41
N SER A 166 5.94 -5.96 -3.11
CA SER A 166 5.34 -5.19 -2.01
C SER A 166 3.86 -4.90 -2.25
N SER A 167 3.40 -4.85 -3.51
CA SER A 167 1.98 -4.66 -3.85
C SER A 167 1.07 -5.76 -3.32
N PHE A 168 1.59 -6.98 -3.09
CA PHE A 168 0.85 -8.07 -2.46
C PHE A 168 0.48 -7.77 -1.00
N GLY A 169 1.15 -6.80 -0.39
CA GLY A 169 0.82 -6.30 0.96
C GLY A 169 -0.61 -5.80 1.10
N THR A 170 -1.26 -5.36 0.01
CA THR A 170 -2.67 -4.94 0.05
C THR A 170 -3.62 -6.07 0.44
N LEU A 171 -3.25 -7.33 0.19
CA LEU A 171 -4.04 -8.49 0.59
C LEU A 171 -4.17 -8.62 2.12
N VAL A 172 -3.31 -7.97 2.89
CA VAL A 172 -3.36 -8.00 4.36
C VAL A 172 -4.70 -7.47 4.88
N TYR A 173 -5.27 -6.46 4.23
CA TYR A 173 -6.55 -5.88 4.64
C TYR A 173 -7.70 -6.87 4.52
N SER A 174 -7.82 -7.54 3.37
CA SER A 174 -8.86 -8.55 3.14
C SER A 174 -8.68 -9.76 4.06
N GLN A 175 -7.44 -10.19 4.29
CA GLN A 175 -7.14 -11.34 5.16
C GLN A 175 -7.39 -11.02 6.64
N ALA A 176 -7.04 -9.82 7.09
CA ALA A 176 -7.35 -9.37 8.44
C ALA A 176 -8.88 -9.27 8.66
N ALA A 177 -9.61 -8.72 7.68
CA ALA A 177 -11.07 -8.57 7.78
C ALA A 177 -11.81 -9.92 7.72
N ALA A 178 -11.27 -10.94 7.04
CA ALA A 178 -11.91 -12.24 6.88
C ALA A 178 -12.19 -12.99 8.20
N GLY A 179 -11.46 -12.67 9.26
CA GLY A 179 -11.66 -13.25 10.60
C GLY A 179 -12.74 -12.55 11.44
N PHE A 180 -13.47 -11.58 10.87
CA PHE A 180 -14.46 -10.79 11.59
C PHE A 180 -15.81 -10.78 10.86
N PRO A 181 -16.92 -10.55 11.58
CA PRO A 181 -18.22 -10.26 10.96
C PRO A 181 -18.11 -9.07 10.00
N VAL A 182 -18.85 -9.11 8.89
CA VAL A 182 -18.85 -8.06 7.85
C VAL A 182 -19.09 -6.66 8.44
N ALA A 183 -19.94 -6.54 9.48
CA ALA A 183 -20.21 -5.29 10.17
C ALA A 183 -18.95 -4.64 10.81
N LEU A 184 -17.92 -5.41 11.10
CA LEU A 184 -16.67 -4.93 11.67
C LEU A 184 -15.56 -4.69 10.64
N SER A 185 -15.76 -5.07 9.37
CA SER A 185 -14.72 -4.98 8.32
C SER A 185 -14.13 -3.58 8.18
N GLY A 186 -14.97 -2.55 8.24
CA GLY A 186 -14.50 -1.16 8.18
C GLY A 186 -13.59 -0.81 9.37
N ARG A 187 -13.96 -1.25 10.58
CA ARG A 187 -13.17 -1.01 11.81
C ARG A 187 -11.84 -1.76 11.76
N VAL A 188 -11.83 -3.01 11.27
CA VAL A 188 -10.60 -3.80 11.08
C VAL A 188 -9.67 -3.11 10.11
N ASN A 189 -10.17 -2.68 8.95
CA ASN A 189 -9.37 -2.01 7.94
C ASN A 189 -8.80 -0.68 8.45
N THR A 190 -9.61 0.12 9.17
CA THR A 190 -9.15 1.38 9.77
C THR A 190 -8.10 1.14 10.85
N ALA A 191 -8.30 0.14 11.73
CA ALA A 191 -7.34 -0.21 12.76
C ALA A 191 -6.02 -0.71 12.15
N LEU A 192 -6.09 -1.54 11.10
CA LEU A 192 -4.89 -2.01 10.41
C LEU A 192 -4.16 -0.87 9.71
N ASN A 193 -4.90 0.04 9.06
CA ASN A 193 -4.31 1.22 8.43
C ASN A 193 -3.59 2.12 9.44
N LEU A 194 -4.15 2.28 10.65
CA LEU A 194 -3.46 2.96 11.74
C LEU A 194 -2.11 2.29 12.07
N MET A 195 -2.07 0.95 12.14
CA MET A 195 -0.83 0.21 12.40
C MET A 195 0.17 0.38 11.25
N VAL A 196 -0.30 0.40 9.99
CA VAL A 196 0.55 0.70 8.81
C VAL A 196 1.22 2.06 8.93
N PHE A 197 0.46 3.11 9.29
CA PHE A 197 1.04 4.44 9.50
C PHE A 197 1.99 4.50 10.69
N ILE A 198 1.68 3.83 11.79
CA ILE A 198 2.61 3.72 12.93
C ILE A 198 3.92 3.07 12.47
N GLY A 199 3.84 2.03 11.63
CA GLY A 199 5.01 1.40 11.03
C GLY A 199 5.79 2.34 10.12
N ALA A 200 5.10 3.04 9.22
CA ALA A 200 5.72 4.00 8.31
C ALA A 200 6.46 5.09 9.10
N PHE A 201 5.79 5.74 10.04
CA PHE A 201 6.39 6.77 10.89
C PHE A 201 7.53 6.24 11.76
N GLY A 202 7.34 5.07 12.39
CA GLY A 202 8.36 4.47 13.26
C GLY A 202 9.64 4.14 12.48
N ILE A 203 9.51 3.60 11.28
CA ILE A 203 10.65 3.29 10.42
C ILE A 203 11.28 4.57 9.86
N GLN A 204 10.48 5.53 9.40
CA GLN A 204 10.99 6.81 8.90
C GLN A 204 11.78 7.56 9.97
N TRP A 205 11.22 7.65 11.18
CA TRP A 205 11.87 8.35 12.28
C TRP A 205 13.07 7.57 12.87
N GLY A 206 13.01 6.25 12.88
CA GLY A 206 14.07 5.41 13.42
C GLY A 206 15.29 5.25 12.50
N LEU A 207 15.12 5.46 11.19
CA LEU A 207 16.19 5.36 10.19
C LEU A 207 16.69 6.73 9.70
N GLY A 208 15.95 7.79 9.88
CA GLY A 208 16.28 9.16 9.44
C GLY A 208 16.44 10.13 10.52
#